data_16737a4343b118387a0e9fee98abba42
#
_entry.id   16737a4343b118387a0e9fee98abba42
#
_cell.length_a   1.000
_cell.length_b   1.000
_cell.length_c   1.000
_cell.angle_alpha   90.00
_cell.angle_beta   90.00
_cell.angle_gamma   90.00
#
_symmetry.space_group_name_H-M   'P 1'
#
loop_
_entity.id
_entity.type
_entity.pdbx_description
1 polymer ?
#
loop_
_entity_poly.entity_id
_entity_poly.type
_entity_poly.pdbx_seq_one_letter_code
_entity_poly.pdbx_strand_id
1 'polypeptide(L)'
;MTPRYSLAIALPLLTAVLSACGRDSTAPARLGTLEFNVITTGVDIDADGFLLTVDGEFSRVIPANGTLSISALPGIHTLAISGFAFNCDMTTAPASADVIRATTTRVDVRANCTPYLRNAIIYTGQQACCGEIMLIRPDGSRREQLTNDQVGYAGPVVSPDGQSIAVASYLGGSWNGIYLLDRFGKGRKKLVGHSHFDTSPAWSPDGTKLAFGSDLSGPYGDYGRIFIVNRDGTGLRQLTPQTTDYTNDGGPSWSPDGTRLVFSRSGELFLINADGTGLISTGVSGGYPAWSPDGTQIAYGSIDGGYEVLFAMDLSFRPRRLTTATQADQLPRWSPDGTQLVFQRVEGTVFHLYKVRADGSGVTRLSTVTQDESWASWSPNF
;
A
#
# COMPACT_ATOMS: atom_id res chain seq x y z
N MET A 1 9.47 12.67 -17.97
CA MET A 1 10.91 12.80 -17.67
C MET A 1 11.11 14.12 -16.97
N THR A 2 11.09 14.15 -15.68
CA THR A 2 11.58 15.27 -14.88
C THR A 2 12.66 14.71 -13.99
N PRO A 3 13.86 15.29 -14.00
CA PRO A 3 14.97 14.79 -13.22
C PRO A 3 14.71 15.05 -11.74
N ARG A 4 14.82 14.01 -10.91
CA ARG A 4 15.01 14.19 -9.48
C ARG A 4 16.31 14.97 -9.31
N TYR A 5 16.22 16.18 -8.84
CA TYR A 5 17.39 16.97 -8.48
C TYR A 5 18.09 16.32 -7.29
N SER A 6 19.16 15.59 -7.57
CA SER A 6 20.22 15.37 -6.59
C SER A 6 20.83 16.73 -6.28
N LEU A 7 20.40 17.35 -5.22
CA LEU A 7 21.09 18.51 -4.69
C LEU A 7 22.36 18.00 -3.99
N ALA A 8 23.42 17.86 -4.76
CA ALA A 8 24.77 17.79 -4.19
C ALA A 8 25.08 19.16 -3.59
N ILE A 9 24.71 19.37 -2.34
CA ILE A 9 25.18 20.53 -1.59
C ILE A 9 26.62 20.24 -1.17
N ALA A 10 27.55 20.74 -1.95
CA ALA A 10 28.92 20.91 -1.50
C ALA A 10 28.90 22.02 -0.43
N LEU A 11 28.86 21.66 0.84
CA LEU A 11 29.14 22.62 1.92
C LEU A 11 30.65 22.76 2.08
N PRO A 12 31.14 23.99 2.20
CA PRO A 12 32.54 24.25 2.50
C PRO A 12 32.88 23.75 3.91
N LEU A 13 34.11 23.26 4.06
CA LEU A 13 34.72 23.00 5.35
C LEU A 13 34.64 24.25 6.22
N LEU A 14 33.67 24.32 7.11
CA LEU A 14 33.66 25.34 8.16
C LEU A 14 34.36 24.72 9.38
N THR A 15 35.65 25.01 9.50
CA THR A 15 36.38 24.86 10.75
C THR A 15 35.84 25.86 11.75
N ALA A 16 34.87 25.45 12.57
CA ALA A 16 34.48 26.22 13.74
C ALA A 16 35.59 26.13 14.79
N VAL A 17 36.41 27.15 14.85
CA VAL A 17 37.33 27.37 15.97
C VAL A 17 36.54 27.98 17.10
N LEU A 18 36.11 27.17 18.05
CA LEU A 18 35.62 27.64 19.34
C LEU A 18 36.83 28.09 20.18
N SER A 19 37.03 29.36 20.26
CA SER A 19 37.94 30.02 21.23
C SER A 19 37.31 29.95 22.61
N ALA A 20 37.73 28.98 23.41
CA ALA A 20 37.57 28.99 24.87
C ALA A 20 38.90 29.41 25.50
N CYS A 21 38.91 30.58 26.13
CA CYS A 21 40.02 31.04 26.94
C CYS A 21 40.23 30.15 28.16
N GLY A 22 41.44 29.63 28.32
CA GLY A 22 41.97 29.23 29.63
C GLY A 22 42.63 27.86 29.73
N ARG A 23 43.95 27.89 29.59
CA ARG A 23 45.01 26.94 29.99
C ARG A 23 45.54 25.99 28.94
N ASP A 24 46.84 26.19 28.71
CA ASP A 24 47.73 25.38 27.92
C ASP A 24 47.55 23.88 27.97
N SER A 25 47.29 23.26 26.82
CA SER A 25 47.96 22.04 26.41
C SER A 25 47.96 22.01 24.88
N THR A 26 49.07 22.36 24.27
CA THR A 26 49.35 22.41 22.84
C THR A 26 49.60 21.02 22.24
N ALA A 27 48.70 20.05 22.47
CA ALA A 27 48.65 18.87 21.61
C ALA A 27 47.32 18.87 20.89
N PRO A 28 47.28 18.84 19.53
CA PRO A 28 46.01 18.71 18.82
C PRO A 28 45.28 17.48 19.33
N ALA A 29 44.01 17.61 19.66
CA ALA A 29 43.20 16.49 20.09
C ALA A 29 43.27 15.43 18.98
N ARG A 30 43.99 14.33 19.26
CA ARG A 30 44.04 13.23 18.29
C ARG A 30 42.64 12.63 18.25
N LEU A 31 41.96 12.79 17.13
CA LEU A 31 40.65 12.20 16.87
C LEU A 31 40.75 10.66 16.90
N GLY A 32 39.68 10.01 17.26
CA GLY A 32 39.46 8.59 16.96
C GLY A 32 38.64 8.45 15.68
N THR A 33 38.35 7.23 15.30
CA THR A 33 37.57 6.90 14.11
C THR A 33 36.38 6.01 14.50
N LEU A 34 35.19 6.36 14.03
CA LEU A 34 34.04 5.46 13.98
C LEU A 34 34.02 4.81 12.60
N GLU A 35 34.08 3.50 12.56
CA GLU A 35 33.96 2.70 11.32
C GLU A 35 32.65 1.93 11.35
N PHE A 36 31.68 2.39 10.55
CA PHE A 36 30.40 1.72 10.36
C PHE A 36 30.53 0.62 9.34
N ASN A 37 30.16 -0.60 9.72
CA ASN A 37 30.08 -1.74 8.82
C ASN A 37 28.59 -2.08 8.64
N VAL A 38 28.05 -1.85 7.44
CA VAL A 38 26.64 -2.05 7.13
C VAL A 38 26.47 -3.32 6.32
N ILE A 39 25.60 -4.19 6.81
CA ILE A 39 25.21 -5.43 6.13
C ILE A 39 23.69 -5.43 6.00
N THR A 40 23.20 -5.38 4.78
CA THR A 40 21.80 -5.51 4.45
C THR A 40 21.56 -6.84 3.73
N THR A 41 20.63 -7.61 4.23
CA THR A 41 20.21 -8.90 3.69
C THR A 41 18.81 -8.80 3.09
N GLY A 42 18.41 -9.81 2.32
CA GLY A 42 17.08 -9.89 1.71
C GLY A 42 17.03 -9.45 0.26
N VAL A 43 15.89 -8.98 -0.18
CA VAL A 43 15.60 -8.59 -1.57
C VAL A 43 15.07 -7.15 -1.63
N ASP A 44 15.12 -6.54 -2.82
CA ASP A 44 14.73 -5.14 -3.01
C ASP A 44 15.45 -4.19 -2.03
N ILE A 45 16.77 -4.40 -1.89
CA ILE A 45 17.62 -3.61 -1.00
C ILE A 45 17.58 -2.14 -1.43
N ASP A 46 17.45 -1.25 -0.43
CA ASP A 46 17.46 0.19 -0.63
C ASP A 46 18.78 0.65 -1.27
N ALA A 47 18.71 1.06 -2.52
CA ALA A 47 19.90 1.47 -3.29
C ALA A 47 20.44 2.85 -2.83
N ASP A 48 19.60 3.67 -2.21
CA ASP A 48 19.97 5.02 -1.75
C ASP A 48 20.73 4.97 -0.41
N GLY A 49 20.71 3.81 0.28
CA GLY A 49 21.35 3.61 1.58
C GLY A 49 20.56 4.21 2.74
N PHE A 50 21.23 4.42 3.87
CA PHE A 50 20.61 4.90 5.11
C PHE A 50 21.23 6.24 5.53
N LEU A 51 20.48 7.04 6.25
CA LEU A 51 20.97 8.29 6.83
C LEU A 51 21.48 8.03 8.26
N LEU A 52 22.78 8.13 8.46
CA LEU A 52 23.41 8.14 9.78
C LEU A 52 23.44 9.57 10.33
N THR A 53 22.99 9.74 11.55
CA THR A 53 23.16 11.00 12.31
C THR A 53 23.97 10.73 13.58
N VAL A 54 24.98 11.53 13.82
CA VAL A 54 25.83 11.46 15.00
C VAL A 54 25.61 12.73 15.83
N ASP A 55 25.32 12.56 17.14
CA ASP A 55 25.03 13.63 18.11
C ASP A 55 23.91 14.59 17.71
N GLY A 56 23.02 14.15 16.82
CA GLY A 56 21.92 14.99 16.31
C GLY A 56 22.33 16.08 15.31
N GLU A 57 23.62 16.29 15.10
CA GLU A 57 24.13 17.44 14.32
C GLU A 57 24.77 17.03 12.98
N PHE A 58 25.46 15.89 12.96
CA PHE A 58 26.19 15.45 11.78
C PHE A 58 25.44 14.31 11.09
N SER A 59 25.08 14.50 9.81
CA SER A 59 24.37 13.47 9.04
C SER A 59 25.14 13.08 7.77
N ARG A 60 25.22 11.78 7.50
CA ARG A 60 25.82 11.19 6.29
C ARG A 60 25.00 10.02 5.79
N VAL A 61 24.96 9.88 4.46
CA VAL A 61 24.44 8.66 3.85
C VAL A 61 25.49 7.56 3.97
N ILE A 62 25.08 6.41 4.50
CA ILE A 62 25.87 5.18 4.50
C ILE A 62 25.28 4.20 3.48
N PRO A 63 26.11 3.50 2.69
CA PRO A 63 25.60 2.55 1.70
C PRO A 63 24.86 1.39 2.39
N ALA A 64 23.87 0.81 1.71
CA ALA A 64 23.13 -0.35 2.20
C ALA A 64 24.02 -1.57 2.47
N ASN A 65 25.13 -1.68 1.77
CA ASN A 65 26.20 -2.62 2.04
C ASN A 65 27.54 -1.92 1.86
N GLY A 66 28.43 -2.07 2.84
CA GLY A 66 29.76 -1.47 2.79
C GLY A 66 30.16 -0.82 4.11
N THR A 67 31.18 0.02 4.04
CA THR A 67 31.75 0.69 5.20
C THR A 67 31.76 2.20 5.03
N LEU A 68 31.60 2.91 6.15
CA LEU A 68 31.77 4.36 6.26
C LEU A 68 32.64 4.65 7.47
N SER A 69 33.71 5.46 7.28
CA SER A 69 34.54 5.93 8.39
C SER A 69 34.38 7.43 8.58
N ILE A 70 34.23 7.84 9.83
CA ILE A 70 34.17 9.24 10.26
C ILE A 70 35.14 9.49 11.42
N SER A 71 35.79 10.64 11.41
CA SER A 71 36.63 11.07 12.54
C SER A 71 35.78 11.79 13.57
N ALA A 72 35.93 11.44 14.84
CA ALA A 72 35.20 12.04 15.95
C ALA A 72 36.14 12.32 17.15
N LEU A 73 35.73 13.23 18.00
CA LEU A 73 36.42 13.51 19.27
C LEU A 73 36.30 12.29 20.20
N PRO A 74 37.28 12.03 21.09
CA PRO A 74 37.13 10.99 22.09
C PRO A 74 35.93 11.25 23.01
N GLY A 75 35.14 10.21 23.29
CA GLY A 75 33.96 10.27 24.13
C GLY A 75 32.79 9.44 23.58
N ILE A 76 31.68 9.44 24.31
CA ILE A 76 30.46 8.73 23.90
C ILE A 76 29.68 9.61 22.93
N HIS A 77 29.40 9.06 21.75
CA HIS A 77 28.58 9.69 20.70
C HIS A 77 27.24 8.96 20.57
N THR A 78 26.17 9.75 20.43
CA THR A 78 24.83 9.20 20.11
C THR A 78 24.73 8.91 18.62
N LEU A 79 24.11 7.80 18.27
CA LEU A 79 23.96 7.34 16.91
C LEU A 79 22.48 7.17 16.60
N ALA A 80 22.02 7.75 15.49
CA ALA A 80 20.69 7.51 14.94
C ALA A 80 20.79 7.13 13.47
N ILE A 81 20.10 6.10 13.06
CA ILE A 81 20.03 5.66 11.68
C ILE A 81 18.58 5.72 11.21
N SER A 82 18.35 6.35 10.07
CA SER A 82 17.03 6.60 9.49
C SER A 82 17.07 6.49 7.96
N GLY A 83 15.99 6.84 7.27
CA GLY A 83 15.93 6.84 5.81
C GLY A 83 15.79 5.43 5.22
N PHE A 84 15.24 4.47 5.97
CA PHE A 84 14.99 3.12 5.45
C PHE A 84 13.88 3.14 4.41
N ALA A 85 14.07 2.38 3.32
CA ALA A 85 12.96 2.04 2.43
C ALA A 85 11.83 1.34 3.20
N PHE A 86 10.61 1.44 2.68
CA PHE A 86 9.40 0.89 3.31
C PHE A 86 9.54 -0.58 3.72
N ASN A 87 10.23 -1.36 2.91
CA ASN A 87 10.40 -2.81 3.05
C ASN A 87 11.60 -3.26 3.88
N CYS A 88 12.40 -2.33 4.42
CA CYS A 88 13.62 -2.65 5.18
C CYS A 88 13.43 -2.38 6.67
N ASP A 89 13.84 -3.32 7.51
CA ASP A 89 13.85 -3.21 8.96
C ASP A 89 15.25 -3.32 9.51
N MET A 90 15.60 -2.44 10.45
CA MET A 90 16.85 -2.55 11.16
C MET A 90 16.77 -3.68 12.18
N THR A 91 17.73 -4.60 12.12
CA THR A 91 17.82 -5.72 13.05
C THR A 91 18.87 -5.49 14.14
N THR A 92 19.87 -4.66 13.84
CA THR A 92 20.93 -4.27 14.79
C THR A 92 21.44 -2.88 14.45
N ALA A 93 21.38 -1.96 15.43
CA ALA A 93 22.08 -0.67 15.40
C ALA A 93 22.29 -0.20 16.84
N PRO A 94 23.53 0.00 17.29
CA PRO A 94 23.77 0.60 18.59
C PRO A 94 23.32 2.06 18.62
N ALA A 95 22.71 2.49 19.72
CA ALA A 95 22.27 3.86 19.92
C ALA A 95 23.43 4.82 20.29
N SER A 96 24.61 4.28 20.63
CA SER A 96 25.80 5.05 20.96
C SER A 96 27.07 4.27 20.71
N ALA A 97 28.18 4.98 20.54
CA ALA A 97 29.52 4.38 20.46
C ALA A 97 30.53 5.25 21.23
N ASP A 98 31.47 4.61 21.90
CA ASP A 98 32.56 5.27 22.60
C ASP A 98 33.78 5.38 21.68
N VAL A 99 34.23 6.60 21.42
CA VAL A 99 35.39 6.90 20.57
C VAL A 99 36.63 7.05 21.44
N ILE A 100 37.58 6.17 21.26
CA ILE A 100 38.86 6.20 21.96
C ILE A 100 39.89 6.91 21.08
N ARG A 101 40.71 7.75 21.70
CA ARG A 101 41.75 8.55 21.03
C ARG A 101 42.68 7.66 20.20
N ALA A 102 42.85 8.08 18.93
CA ALA A 102 43.74 7.44 17.94
C ALA A 102 43.46 5.94 17.70
N THR A 103 42.25 5.48 17.98
CA THR A 103 41.79 4.11 17.67
C THR A 103 40.58 4.15 16.75
N THR A 104 40.25 2.99 16.17
CA THR A 104 39.04 2.78 15.40
C THR A 104 38.03 2.01 16.24
N THR A 105 36.87 2.63 16.51
CA THR A 105 35.71 1.97 17.09
C THR A 105 34.80 1.47 15.97
N ARG A 106 34.55 0.17 15.91
CA ARG A 106 33.67 -0.45 14.92
C ARG A 106 32.23 -0.48 15.40
N VAL A 107 31.33 -0.15 14.48
CA VAL A 107 29.90 -0.11 14.69
C VAL A 107 29.23 -0.96 13.61
N ASP A 108 28.72 -2.12 14.01
CA ASP A 108 27.97 -2.99 13.10
C ASP A 108 26.51 -2.54 13.00
N VAL A 109 26.04 -2.37 11.78
CA VAL A 109 24.66 -2.05 11.43
C VAL A 109 24.11 -3.15 10.54
N ARG A 110 22.98 -3.72 10.92
CA ARG A 110 22.34 -4.79 10.15
C ARG A 110 20.90 -4.43 9.85
N ALA A 111 20.51 -4.61 8.60
CA ALA A 111 19.14 -4.46 8.14
C ALA A 111 18.71 -5.71 7.37
N ASN A 112 17.40 -5.95 7.33
CA ASN A 112 16.80 -6.99 6.50
C ASN A 112 15.67 -6.39 5.67
N CYS A 113 15.72 -6.57 4.36
CA CYS A 113 14.70 -6.10 3.43
C CYS A 113 13.86 -7.27 2.93
N THR A 114 12.56 -7.12 2.94
CA THR A 114 11.60 -8.06 2.37
C THR A 114 11.20 -7.60 0.96
N PRO A 115 10.50 -8.41 0.15
CA PRO A 115 9.94 -7.92 -1.11
C PRO A 115 9.13 -6.64 -0.91
N TYR A 116 9.31 -5.64 -1.79
CA TYR A 116 8.87 -4.25 -1.56
C TYR A 116 7.41 -4.09 -1.15
N LEU A 117 6.49 -4.80 -1.79
CA LEU A 117 5.06 -4.75 -1.44
C LEU A 117 4.61 -5.80 -0.42
N ARG A 118 5.53 -6.65 0.07
CA ARG A 118 5.16 -7.70 1.03
C ARG A 118 4.71 -7.10 2.36
N ASN A 119 3.64 -7.66 2.93
CA ASN A 119 3.07 -7.22 4.20
C ASN A 119 2.78 -5.71 4.22
N ALA A 120 2.12 -5.22 3.18
CA ALA A 120 1.70 -3.83 3.02
C ALA A 120 0.19 -3.73 2.81
N ILE A 121 -0.35 -2.58 3.15
CA ILE A 121 -1.68 -2.13 2.72
C ILE A 121 -1.45 -1.02 1.71
N ILE A 122 -1.97 -1.22 0.49
CA ILE A 122 -1.98 -0.22 -0.57
C ILE A 122 -3.35 0.47 -0.59
N TYR A 123 -3.35 1.79 -0.76
CA TYR A 123 -4.59 2.56 -0.72
C TYR A 123 -4.49 3.84 -1.54
N THR A 124 -5.61 4.50 -1.73
CA THR A 124 -5.68 5.84 -2.33
C THR A 124 -5.68 6.87 -1.22
N GLY A 125 -4.68 7.73 -1.19
CA GLY A 125 -4.61 8.89 -0.31
C GLY A 125 -4.81 10.17 -1.12
N GLN A 126 -5.66 11.09 -0.64
CA GLN A 126 -5.92 12.32 -1.35
C GLN A 126 -4.88 13.38 -1.00
N GLN A 127 -4.22 13.94 -2.01
CA GLN A 127 -3.44 15.17 -1.91
C GLN A 127 -4.00 16.19 -2.90
N ALA A 128 -4.40 17.34 -2.39
CA ALA A 128 -4.88 18.51 -3.15
C ALA A 128 -6.07 18.22 -4.08
N CYS A 129 -5.86 17.73 -5.29
CA CYS A 129 -6.92 17.54 -6.30
C CYS A 129 -7.13 16.08 -6.73
N CYS A 130 -6.21 15.19 -6.42
CA CYS A 130 -6.19 13.85 -7.03
C CYS A 130 -5.74 12.79 -6.03
N GLY A 131 -6.33 11.59 -6.10
CA GLY A 131 -5.92 10.46 -5.27
C GLY A 131 -4.59 9.87 -5.75
N GLU A 132 -3.61 9.82 -4.88
CA GLU A 132 -2.32 9.18 -5.12
C GLU A 132 -2.27 7.78 -4.49
N ILE A 133 -1.44 6.90 -5.04
CA ILE A 133 -1.25 5.57 -4.46
C ILE A 133 -0.27 5.66 -3.30
N MET A 134 -0.69 5.16 -2.17
CA MET A 134 0.04 5.16 -0.91
C MET A 134 0.22 3.74 -0.39
N LEU A 135 1.26 3.55 0.40
CA LEU A 135 1.48 2.34 1.21
C LEU A 135 1.43 2.69 2.69
N ILE A 136 0.99 1.73 3.49
CA ILE A 136 1.09 1.75 4.95
C ILE A 136 1.32 0.33 5.46
N ARG A 137 2.09 0.17 6.54
CA ARG A 137 2.22 -1.14 7.19
C ARG A 137 0.94 -1.50 7.97
N PRO A 138 0.65 -2.80 8.16
CA PRO A 138 -0.55 -3.26 8.88
C PRO A 138 -0.65 -2.80 10.34
N ASP A 139 0.46 -2.39 10.94
CA ASP A 139 0.52 -1.79 12.29
C ASP A 139 0.25 -0.27 12.30
N GLY A 140 0.06 0.33 11.11
CA GLY A 140 -0.14 1.77 10.95
C GLY A 140 1.16 2.57 10.83
N SER A 141 2.32 1.92 10.96
CA SER A 141 3.62 2.55 10.80
C SER A 141 4.03 2.67 9.33
N ARG A 142 5.05 3.48 9.07
CA ARG A 142 5.70 3.63 7.76
C ARG A 142 4.73 3.83 6.60
N ARG A 143 4.39 5.07 6.36
CA ARG A 143 3.65 5.49 5.15
C ARG A 143 4.64 5.87 4.06
N GLU A 144 4.31 5.48 2.83
CA GLU A 144 5.06 5.87 1.64
C GLU A 144 4.11 6.24 0.51
N GLN A 145 4.46 7.27 -0.24
CA GLN A 145 3.74 7.69 -1.44
C GLN A 145 4.42 7.08 -2.66
N LEU A 146 3.68 6.23 -3.41
CA LEU A 146 4.20 5.57 -4.60
C LEU A 146 4.09 6.42 -5.86
N THR A 147 3.01 7.18 -6.00
CA THR A 147 2.77 8.02 -7.18
C THR A 147 2.76 9.49 -6.81
N ASN A 148 3.20 10.35 -7.71
CA ASN A 148 3.19 11.80 -7.58
C ASN A 148 3.13 12.44 -8.97
N ASP A 149 2.20 11.97 -9.80
CA ASP A 149 2.07 12.42 -11.19
C ASP A 149 0.79 13.22 -11.46
N GLN A 150 0.05 13.54 -10.39
CA GLN A 150 -1.20 14.31 -10.41
C GLN A 150 -2.31 13.65 -11.26
N VAL A 151 -2.20 12.36 -11.44
CA VAL A 151 -3.25 11.52 -12.03
C VAL A 151 -4.06 10.93 -10.88
N GLY A 152 -5.38 11.06 -10.90
CA GLY A 152 -6.24 10.45 -9.90
C GLY A 152 -6.24 8.93 -10.07
N TYR A 153 -6.02 8.21 -8.96
CA TYR A 153 -6.08 6.75 -8.91
C TYR A 153 -7.13 6.28 -7.90
N ALA A 154 -7.79 5.16 -8.19
CA ALA A 154 -8.68 4.51 -7.25
C ALA A 154 -8.58 2.98 -7.33
N GLY A 155 -8.88 2.33 -6.19
CA GLY A 155 -8.93 0.88 -6.08
C GLY A 155 -7.61 0.19 -6.42
N PRO A 156 -6.45 0.60 -5.87
CA PRO A 156 -5.20 -0.07 -6.16
C PRO A 156 -5.20 -1.50 -5.61
N VAL A 157 -4.82 -2.46 -6.45
CA VAL A 157 -4.69 -3.88 -6.06
C VAL A 157 -3.38 -4.45 -6.59
N VAL A 158 -2.63 -5.10 -5.71
CA VAL A 158 -1.34 -5.72 -6.04
C VAL A 158 -1.58 -7.07 -6.69
N SER A 159 -0.83 -7.38 -7.76
CA SER A 159 -0.88 -8.70 -8.40
C SER A 159 -0.38 -9.80 -7.46
N PRO A 160 -0.85 -11.07 -7.61
CA PRO A 160 -0.44 -12.17 -6.74
C PRO A 160 1.07 -12.41 -6.67
N ASP A 161 1.81 -12.08 -7.72
CA ASP A 161 3.27 -12.18 -7.80
C ASP A 161 4.00 -10.93 -7.23
N GLY A 162 3.26 -9.92 -6.77
CA GLY A 162 3.81 -8.68 -6.22
C GLY A 162 4.54 -7.78 -7.23
N GLN A 163 4.45 -8.03 -8.54
CA GLN A 163 5.23 -7.29 -9.54
C GLN A 163 4.47 -6.13 -10.17
N SER A 164 3.15 -6.10 -10.03
CA SER A 164 2.29 -5.09 -10.67
C SER A 164 1.20 -4.58 -9.74
N ILE A 165 0.78 -3.36 -9.96
CA ILE A 165 -0.38 -2.75 -9.30
C ILE A 165 -1.40 -2.44 -10.38
N ALA A 166 -2.63 -2.95 -10.25
CA ALA A 166 -3.74 -2.54 -11.09
C ALA A 166 -4.54 -1.45 -10.42
N VAL A 167 -4.95 -0.44 -11.19
CA VAL A 167 -5.69 0.74 -10.70
C VAL A 167 -6.71 1.20 -11.71
N ALA A 168 -7.81 1.76 -11.24
CA ALA A 168 -8.64 2.66 -12.05
C ALA A 168 -8.00 4.06 -12.08
N SER A 169 -8.00 4.73 -13.23
CA SER A 169 -7.37 6.04 -13.39
C SER A 169 -8.38 7.11 -13.76
N TYR A 170 -8.24 8.28 -13.13
CA TYR A 170 -9.01 9.49 -13.43
C TYR A 170 -8.09 10.52 -14.07
N LEU A 171 -8.29 10.81 -15.34
CA LEU A 171 -7.47 11.74 -16.11
C LEU A 171 -8.34 12.61 -17.03
N GLY A 172 -8.06 13.91 -17.06
CA GLY A 172 -8.76 14.83 -17.93
C GLY A 172 -10.24 15.05 -17.58
N GLY A 173 -10.60 14.86 -16.30
CA GLY A 173 -11.98 15.08 -15.82
C GLY A 173 -12.89 13.85 -15.92
N SER A 174 -12.37 12.68 -16.30
CA SER A 174 -13.14 11.42 -16.35
C SER A 174 -12.31 10.21 -15.97
N TRP A 175 -12.98 9.17 -15.50
CA TRP A 175 -12.40 7.82 -15.37
C TRP A 175 -12.15 7.28 -16.79
N ASN A 176 -10.95 6.82 -17.07
CA ASN A 176 -10.55 6.50 -18.43
C ASN A 176 -9.87 5.14 -18.61
N GLY A 177 -10.07 4.23 -17.69
CA GLY A 177 -9.65 2.85 -17.85
C GLY A 177 -8.92 2.25 -16.68
N ILE A 178 -8.58 0.96 -16.83
CA ILE A 178 -7.72 0.21 -15.92
C ILE A 178 -6.28 0.30 -16.42
N TYR A 179 -5.37 0.60 -15.51
CA TYR A 179 -3.95 0.73 -15.78
C TYR A 179 -3.15 -0.24 -14.92
N LEU A 180 -2.00 -0.66 -15.44
CA LEU A 180 -0.97 -1.37 -14.70
C LEU A 180 0.20 -0.43 -14.44
N LEU A 181 0.68 -0.46 -13.21
CA LEU A 181 1.93 0.12 -12.75
C LEU A 181 2.87 -1.01 -12.34
N ASP A 182 4.17 -0.76 -12.35
CA ASP A 182 5.11 -1.65 -11.68
C ASP A 182 4.94 -1.58 -10.15
N ARG A 183 5.62 -2.46 -9.41
CA ARG A 183 5.56 -2.53 -7.94
C ARG A 183 6.04 -1.26 -7.24
N PHE A 184 6.72 -0.36 -7.92
CA PHE A 184 7.18 0.94 -7.41
C PHE A 184 6.26 2.11 -7.81
N GLY A 185 5.07 1.81 -8.33
CA GLY A 185 4.10 2.82 -8.77
C GLY A 185 4.49 3.56 -10.06
N LYS A 186 5.36 2.96 -10.88
CA LYS A 186 5.88 3.56 -12.11
C LYS A 186 5.47 2.77 -13.35
N GLY A 187 5.89 3.25 -14.53
CA GLY A 187 5.71 2.51 -15.78
C GLY A 187 4.24 2.38 -16.22
N ARG A 188 3.39 3.38 -15.94
CA ARG A 188 1.95 3.36 -16.20
C ARG A 188 1.62 2.89 -17.63
N LYS A 189 0.98 1.74 -17.73
CA LYS A 189 0.52 1.12 -18.98
C LYS A 189 -1.00 0.98 -18.94
N LYS A 190 -1.70 1.54 -19.94
CA LYS A 190 -3.13 1.33 -20.08
C LYS A 190 -3.38 -0.13 -20.47
N LEU A 191 -4.19 -0.83 -19.68
CA LEU A 191 -4.57 -2.22 -19.92
C LEU A 191 -5.84 -2.28 -20.76
N VAL A 192 -6.87 -1.59 -20.29
CA VAL A 192 -8.14 -1.38 -21.02
C VAL A 192 -8.54 0.07 -20.85
N GLY A 193 -9.28 0.59 -21.78
CA GLY A 193 -9.80 1.93 -21.65
C GLY A 193 -10.50 2.40 -22.91
N HIS A 194 -11.74 2.65 -22.69
CA HIS A 194 -12.63 3.40 -23.56
C HIS A 194 -12.96 4.71 -22.85
N SER A 195 -13.81 5.54 -23.36
CA SER A 195 -14.30 6.76 -22.69
C SER A 195 -15.37 6.47 -21.62
N HIS A 196 -15.21 5.35 -20.87
CA HIS A 196 -16.20 4.77 -19.98
C HIS A 196 -15.67 4.62 -18.56
N PHE A 197 -16.58 4.46 -17.59
CA PHE A 197 -16.25 4.23 -16.18
C PHE A 197 -15.75 2.80 -15.97
N ASP A 198 -14.43 2.61 -15.97
CA ASP A 198 -13.81 1.36 -15.59
C ASP A 198 -13.33 1.46 -14.14
N THR A 199 -13.81 0.57 -13.25
CA THR A 199 -13.58 0.69 -11.80
C THR A 199 -13.34 -0.66 -11.14
N SER A 200 -12.82 -0.61 -9.90
CA SER A 200 -12.72 -1.75 -9.00
C SER A 200 -12.02 -2.98 -9.60
N PRO A 201 -10.78 -2.85 -10.07
CA PRO A 201 -10.03 -3.98 -10.60
C PRO A 201 -9.79 -5.05 -9.52
N ALA A 202 -9.84 -6.32 -9.92
CA ALA A 202 -9.58 -7.47 -9.06
C ALA A 202 -8.78 -8.52 -9.83
N TRP A 203 -7.60 -8.89 -9.31
CA TRP A 203 -6.76 -9.94 -9.89
C TRP A 203 -7.37 -11.32 -9.68
N SER A 204 -7.29 -12.19 -10.70
CA SER A 204 -7.47 -13.61 -10.52
C SER A 204 -6.35 -14.19 -9.63
N PRO A 205 -6.59 -15.24 -8.84
CA PRO A 205 -5.59 -15.78 -7.90
C PRO A 205 -4.29 -16.23 -8.57
N ASP A 206 -4.36 -16.66 -9.84
CA ASP A 206 -3.19 -17.02 -10.64
C ASP A 206 -2.45 -15.82 -11.29
N GLY A 207 -2.98 -14.60 -11.09
CA GLY A 207 -2.40 -13.37 -11.63
C GLY A 207 -2.46 -13.23 -13.16
N THR A 208 -3.20 -14.10 -13.85
CA THR A 208 -3.28 -14.09 -15.33
C THR A 208 -4.36 -13.17 -15.87
N LYS A 209 -5.36 -12.81 -15.05
CA LYS A 209 -6.55 -12.03 -15.45
C LYS A 209 -6.88 -10.95 -14.45
N LEU A 210 -7.62 -9.95 -14.93
CA LEU A 210 -8.29 -8.93 -14.13
C LEU A 210 -9.79 -8.96 -14.42
N ALA A 211 -10.60 -8.89 -13.37
CA ALA A 211 -12.02 -8.54 -13.45
C ALA A 211 -12.20 -7.08 -13.03
N PHE A 212 -13.16 -6.38 -13.61
CA PHE A 212 -13.46 -4.98 -13.30
C PHE A 212 -14.89 -4.64 -13.67
N GLY A 213 -15.46 -3.60 -13.05
CA GLY A 213 -16.73 -3.02 -13.45
C GLY A 213 -16.53 -2.02 -14.60
N SER A 214 -17.37 -2.07 -15.62
CA SER A 214 -17.35 -1.11 -16.74
C SER A 214 -18.75 -0.87 -17.30
N ASP A 215 -19.03 0.34 -17.75
CA ASP A 215 -20.25 0.72 -18.45
C ASP A 215 -20.13 0.58 -19.98
N LEU A 216 -19.11 -0.12 -20.47
CA LEU A 216 -18.77 -0.32 -21.88
C LEU A 216 -19.90 -0.89 -22.74
N SER A 217 -20.85 -1.60 -22.15
CA SER A 217 -21.86 -2.38 -22.90
C SER A 217 -23.15 -1.65 -23.21
N GLY A 218 -23.35 -0.43 -22.73
CA GLY A 218 -24.59 0.31 -22.91
C GLY A 218 -24.54 1.33 -24.07
N PRO A 219 -25.58 1.44 -24.90
CA PRO A 219 -25.65 2.48 -25.93
C PRO A 219 -25.72 3.90 -25.36
N TYR A 220 -25.95 4.04 -24.07
CA TYR A 220 -26.07 5.30 -23.34
C TYR A 220 -25.09 5.39 -22.12
N GLY A 221 -24.18 4.40 -21.93
CA GLY A 221 -23.16 4.48 -20.87
C GLY A 221 -23.67 4.34 -19.44
N ASP A 222 -24.89 3.86 -19.21
CA ASP A 222 -25.59 4.08 -17.93
C ASP A 222 -25.51 2.91 -16.94
N TYR A 223 -25.03 1.70 -17.34
CA TYR A 223 -25.13 0.52 -16.48
C TYR A 223 -23.87 -0.33 -16.51
N GLY A 224 -23.18 -0.41 -15.36
CA GLY A 224 -21.98 -1.21 -15.20
C GLY A 224 -22.24 -2.70 -15.40
N ARG A 225 -21.27 -3.39 -16.01
CA ARG A 225 -21.16 -4.83 -16.14
C ARG A 225 -19.79 -5.29 -15.67
N ILE A 226 -19.68 -6.54 -15.27
CA ILE A 226 -18.36 -7.11 -14.98
C ILE A 226 -17.73 -7.57 -16.28
N PHE A 227 -16.50 -7.13 -16.50
CA PHE A 227 -15.63 -7.56 -17.58
C PHE A 227 -14.43 -8.32 -17.05
N ILE A 228 -13.85 -9.16 -17.90
CA ILE A 228 -12.57 -9.84 -17.65
C ILE A 228 -11.63 -9.53 -18.81
N VAL A 229 -10.36 -9.34 -18.50
CA VAL A 229 -9.26 -9.12 -19.44
C VAL A 229 -8.02 -9.90 -18.99
N ASN A 230 -7.21 -10.38 -19.93
CA ASN A 230 -5.91 -10.97 -19.60
C ASN A 230 -4.94 -9.87 -19.13
N ARG A 231 -3.93 -10.25 -18.33
CA ARG A 231 -2.88 -9.33 -17.81
C ARG A 231 -2.13 -8.56 -18.91
N ASP A 232 -2.04 -9.11 -20.11
CA ASP A 232 -1.40 -8.46 -21.28
C ASP A 232 -2.30 -7.46 -22.01
N GLY A 233 -3.61 -7.40 -21.68
CA GLY A 233 -4.63 -6.57 -22.29
C GLY A 233 -5.43 -7.28 -23.38
N THR A 234 -5.13 -8.53 -23.69
CA THR A 234 -5.88 -9.34 -24.67
C THR A 234 -7.11 -10.00 -24.02
N GLY A 235 -8.00 -10.56 -24.84
CA GLY A 235 -9.11 -11.39 -24.36
C GLY A 235 -10.17 -10.62 -23.55
N LEU A 236 -10.30 -9.31 -23.76
CA LEU A 236 -11.36 -8.51 -23.12
C LEU A 236 -12.73 -9.09 -23.49
N ARG A 237 -13.51 -9.42 -22.46
CA ARG A 237 -14.89 -9.91 -22.64
C ARG A 237 -15.77 -9.49 -21.48
N GLN A 238 -17.03 -9.29 -21.77
CA GLN A 238 -18.07 -9.13 -20.77
C GLN A 238 -18.33 -10.48 -20.09
N LEU A 239 -18.38 -10.48 -18.75
CA LEU A 239 -18.65 -11.68 -17.95
C LEU A 239 -20.14 -11.78 -17.59
N THR A 240 -20.71 -10.71 -17.01
CA THR A 240 -22.13 -10.71 -16.64
C THR A 240 -23.02 -10.43 -17.84
N PRO A 241 -24.15 -11.13 -17.99
CA PRO A 241 -25.01 -10.95 -19.16
C PRO A 241 -25.64 -9.56 -19.20
N GLN A 242 -25.88 -9.09 -20.41
CA GLN A 242 -26.70 -7.89 -20.61
C GLN A 242 -28.11 -8.15 -20.12
N THR A 243 -28.66 -7.21 -19.37
CA THR A 243 -30.05 -7.25 -18.91
C THR A 243 -30.80 -6.03 -19.42
N THR A 244 -32.14 -6.11 -19.49
CA THR A 244 -33.01 -4.99 -19.88
C THR A 244 -33.44 -4.15 -18.67
N ASP A 245 -33.03 -4.51 -17.47
CA ASP A 245 -33.61 -4.03 -16.21
C ASP A 245 -32.78 -2.94 -15.54
N TYR A 246 -31.99 -2.18 -16.24
CA TYR A 246 -31.22 -1.06 -15.67
C TYR A 246 -30.35 -1.43 -14.46
N THR A 247 -29.90 -2.69 -14.35
CA THR A 247 -29.08 -3.17 -13.23
C THR A 247 -27.62 -2.76 -13.40
N ASN A 248 -26.96 -2.43 -12.30
CA ASN A 248 -25.57 -2.01 -12.26
C ASN A 248 -24.73 -3.04 -11.51
N ASP A 249 -23.79 -3.68 -12.21
CA ASP A 249 -22.86 -4.66 -11.66
C ASP A 249 -21.53 -3.98 -11.33
N GLY A 250 -20.99 -4.22 -10.12
CA GLY A 250 -19.71 -3.64 -9.71
C GLY A 250 -19.02 -4.37 -8.58
N GLY A 251 -17.78 -3.97 -8.30
CA GLY A 251 -17.00 -4.49 -7.18
C GLY A 251 -16.72 -6.00 -7.24
N PRO A 252 -16.20 -6.55 -8.35
CA PRO A 252 -15.96 -7.99 -8.45
C PRO A 252 -14.86 -8.45 -7.48
N SER A 253 -15.01 -9.66 -6.95
CA SER A 253 -13.97 -10.36 -6.18
C SER A 253 -13.92 -11.82 -6.59
N TRP A 254 -12.73 -12.32 -6.87
CA TRP A 254 -12.49 -13.70 -7.26
C TRP A 254 -12.52 -14.63 -6.05
N SER A 255 -13.08 -15.83 -6.20
CA SER A 255 -12.86 -16.93 -5.26
C SER A 255 -11.38 -17.36 -5.31
N PRO A 256 -10.78 -17.81 -4.18
CA PRO A 256 -9.36 -18.15 -4.15
C PRO A 256 -8.97 -19.32 -5.05
N ASP A 257 -9.91 -20.16 -5.44
CA ASP A 257 -9.72 -21.23 -6.44
C ASP A 257 -9.80 -20.74 -7.90
N GLY A 258 -10.14 -19.46 -8.11
CA GLY A 258 -10.26 -18.84 -9.44
C GLY A 258 -11.46 -19.30 -10.27
N THR A 259 -12.38 -20.10 -9.69
CA THR A 259 -13.50 -20.68 -10.45
C THR A 259 -14.74 -19.80 -10.50
N ARG A 260 -14.89 -18.88 -9.54
CA ARG A 260 -16.07 -18.02 -9.40
C ARG A 260 -15.70 -16.57 -9.06
N LEU A 261 -16.66 -15.69 -9.29
CA LEU A 261 -16.63 -14.33 -8.79
C LEU A 261 -17.88 -14.04 -7.96
N VAL A 262 -17.73 -13.20 -6.94
CA VAL A 262 -18.82 -12.50 -6.27
C VAL A 262 -18.79 -11.05 -6.71
N PHE A 263 -19.94 -10.41 -6.88
CA PHE A 263 -20.07 -9.01 -7.24
C PHE A 263 -21.39 -8.44 -6.69
N SER A 264 -21.54 -7.12 -6.71
CA SER A 264 -22.78 -6.45 -6.36
C SER A 264 -23.57 -6.14 -7.64
N ARG A 265 -24.86 -6.45 -7.66
CA ARG A 265 -25.83 -6.04 -8.68
C ARG A 265 -26.92 -5.21 -8.04
N SER A 266 -26.92 -3.91 -8.30
CA SER A 266 -27.93 -2.97 -7.77
C SER A 266 -28.18 -3.11 -6.27
N GLY A 267 -27.12 -3.32 -5.49
CA GLY A 267 -27.17 -3.43 -4.02
C GLY A 267 -27.50 -4.84 -3.48
N GLU A 268 -27.51 -5.86 -4.31
CA GLU A 268 -27.61 -7.27 -3.91
C GLU A 268 -26.37 -8.04 -4.38
N LEU A 269 -25.93 -9.05 -3.63
CA LEU A 269 -24.75 -9.85 -3.95
C LEU A 269 -25.11 -11.03 -4.84
N PHE A 270 -24.30 -11.24 -5.88
CA PHE A 270 -24.43 -12.32 -6.86
C PHE A 270 -23.14 -13.10 -6.98
N LEU A 271 -23.28 -14.39 -7.32
CA LEU A 271 -22.17 -15.27 -7.70
C LEU A 271 -22.30 -15.61 -9.19
N ILE A 272 -21.15 -15.75 -9.86
CA ILE A 272 -21.06 -16.20 -11.26
C ILE A 272 -19.78 -17.03 -11.44
N ASN A 273 -19.81 -18.04 -12.30
CA ASN A 273 -18.62 -18.78 -12.68
C ASN A 273 -17.69 -17.90 -13.53
N ALA A 274 -16.38 -18.16 -13.47
CA ALA A 274 -15.37 -17.41 -14.22
C ALA A 274 -15.54 -17.52 -15.75
N ASP A 275 -16.29 -18.49 -16.25
CA ASP A 275 -16.65 -18.63 -17.66
C ASP A 275 -17.91 -17.83 -18.07
N GLY A 276 -18.63 -17.26 -17.10
CA GLY A 276 -19.85 -16.47 -17.29
C GLY A 276 -21.15 -17.26 -17.12
N THR A 277 -21.07 -18.54 -16.78
CA THR A 277 -22.22 -19.38 -16.48
C THR A 277 -22.59 -19.34 -14.99
N GLY A 278 -23.70 -19.95 -14.60
CA GLY A 278 -24.04 -20.18 -13.19
C GLY A 278 -24.31 -18.90 -12.40
N LEU A 279 -24.87 -17.88 -13.02
CA LEU A 279 -25.28 -16.65 -12.31
C LEU A 279 -26.38 -16.97 -11.31
N ILE A 280 -26.14 -16.70 -10.03
CA ILE A 280 -27.11 -16.91 -8.93
C ILE A 280 -27.14 -15.68 -8.00
N SER A 281 -28.35 -15.31 -7.57
CA SER A 281 -28.55 -14.38 -6.47
C SER A 281 -28.26 -15.06 -5.14
N THR A 282 -27.62 -14.33 -4.21
CA THR A 282 -27.47 -14.79 -2.83
C THR A 282 -28.66 -14.44 -1.95
N GLY A 283 -29.54 -13.54 -2.41
CA GLY A 283 -30.61 -12.95 -1.60
C GLY A 283 -30.09 -12.00 -0.51
N VAL A 284 -28.79 -11.69 -0.49
CA VAL A 284 -28.16 -10.84 0.52
C VAL A 284 -27.93 -9.44 -0.06
N SER A 285 -28.53 -8.42 0.58
CA SER A 285 -28.28 -7.03 0.23
C SER A 285 -26.90 -6.57 0.69
N GLY A 286 -26.15 -5.93 -0.20
CA GLY A 286 -24.82 -5.40 0.12
C GLY A 286 -24.03 -4.96 -1.10
N GLY A 287 -22.85 -4.42 -0.84
CA GLY A 287 -21.94 -3.92 -1.86
C GLY A 287 -20.48 -4.23 -1.58
N TYR A 288 -19.64 -4.09 -2.61
CA TYR A 288 -18.19 -4.26 -2.54
C TYR A 288 -17.71 -5.55 -1.85
N PRO A 289 -18.21 -6.71 -2.28
CA PRO A 289 -17.88 -7.97 -1.65
C PRO A 289 -16.39 -8.31 -1.79
N ALA A 290 -15.86 -9.02 -0.79
CA ALA A 290 -14.51 -9.54 -0.77
C ALA A 290 -14.50 -10.99 -0.31
N TRP A 291 -14.01 -11.90 -1.15
CA TRP A 291 -13.87 -13.30 -0.81
C TRP A 291 -12.70 -13.50 0.18
N SER A 292 -12.91 -14.33 1.22
CA SER A 292 -11.84 -14.69 2.15
C SER A 292 -10.79 -15.57 1.47
N PRO A 293 -9.51 -15.49 1.89
CA PRO A 293 -8.42 -16.26 1.25
C PRO A 293 -8.60 -17.78 1.34
N ASP A 294 -9.30 -18.28 2.36
CA ASP A 294 -9.63 -19.69 2.54
C ASP A 294 -10.88 -20.14 1.75
N GLY A 295 -11.57 -19.21 1.09
CA GLY A 295 -12.76 -19.47 0.29
C GLY A 295 -14.03 -19.79 1.09
N THR A 296 -14.04 -19.60 2.40
CA THR A 296 -15.17 -20.01 3.25
C THR A 296 -16.17 -18.90 3.54
N GLN A 297 -15.76 -17.63 3.38
CA GLN A 297 -16.57 -16.46 3.70
C GLN A 297 -16.48 -15.38 2.62
N ILE A 298 -17.50 -14.51 2.61
CA ILE A 298 -17.53 -13.28 1.80
C ILE A 298 -17.82 -12.11 2.74
N ALA A 299 -16.90 -11.14 2.85
CA ALA A 299 -17.12 -9.89 3.56
C ALA A 299 -17.77 -8.87 2.62
N TYR A 300 -18.61 -7.97 3.14
CA TYR A 300 -19.30 -6.94 2.35
C TYR A 300 -19.81 -5.81 3.24
N GLY A 301 -20.14 -4.66 2.64
CA GLY A 301 -20.87 -3.57 3.29
C GLY A 301 -22.38 -3.71 3.07
N SER A 302 -23.17 -3.43 4.10
CA SER A 302 -24.64 -3.38 4.00
C SER A 302 -25.23 -2.40 5.01
N ILE A 303 -26.42 -1.88 4.69
CA ILE A 303 -27.11 -0.92 5.56
C ILE A 303 -27.75 -1.66 6.75
N ASP A 304 -27.41 -1.23 7.97
CA ASP A 304 -28.03 -1.67 9.20
C ASP A 304 -28.12 -0.50 10.19
N GLY A 305 -29.33 -0.21 10.70
CA GLY A 305 -29.55 0.90 11.60
C GLY A 305 -29.31 2.29 10.99
N GLY A 306 -29.38 2.42 9.66
CA GLY A 306 -29.20 3.70 8.94
C GLY A 306 -27.74 4.00 8.54
N TYR A 307 -26.81 3.14 8.89
CA TYR A 307 -25.42 3.23 8.50
C TYR A 307 -24.99 2.01 7.68
N GLU A 308 -24.06 2.18 6.77
CA GLU A 308 -23.39 1.05 6.14
C GLU A 308 -22.40 0.45 7.14
N VAL A 309 -22.50 -0.84 7.41
CA VAL A 309 -21.65 -1.59 8.33
C VAL A 309 -21.15 -2.85 7.66
N LEU A 310 -20.05 -3.43 8.18
CA LEU A 310 -19.48 -4.62 7.60
C LEU A 310 -20.14 -5.88 8.13
N PHE A 311 -20.35 -6.81 7.20
CA PHE A 311 -20.79 -8.18 7.42
C PHE A 311 -19.79 -9.16 6.80
N ALA A 312 -19.82 -10.40 7.27
CA ALA A 312 -19.32 -11.57 6.57
C ALA A 312 -20.45 -12.59 6.47
N MET A 313 -20.54 -13.30 5.35
CA MET A 313 -21.46 -14.45 5.19
C MET A 313 -20.68 -15.71 4.85
N ASP A 314 -21.20 -16.86 5.26
CA ASP A 314 -20.73 -18.17 4.80
C ASP A 314 -21.27 -18.49 3.39
N LEU A 315 -20.87 -19.62 2.83
CA LEU A 315 -21.35 -20.06 1.50
C LEU A 315 -22.81 -20.62 1.52
N SER A 316 -23.46 -20.64 2.68
CA SER A 316 -24.90 -20.85 2.83
C SER A 316 -25.65 -19.51 2.89
N PHE A 317 -24.95 -18.40 2.62
CA PHE A 317 -25.44 -17.01 2.60
C PHE A 317 -26.02 -16.54 3.94
N ARG A 318 -25.44 -17.00 5.05
CA ARG A 318 -25.84 -16.60 6.41
C ARG A 318 -24.97 -15.43 6.85
N PRO A 319 -25.54 -14.22 7.01
CA PRO A 319 -24.80 -13.05 7.40
C PRO A 319 -24.42 -13.05 8.89
N ARG A 320 -23.22 -12.57 9.18
CA ARG A 320 -22.74 -12.26 10.53
C ARG A 320 -22.15 -10.84 10.52
N ARG A 321 -22.64 -10.00 11.39
CA ARG A 321 -22.17 -8.62 11.52
C ARG A 321 -20.73 -8.58 12.05
N LEU A 322 -19.87 -7.73 11.46
CA LEU A 322 -18.48 -7.52 11.86
C LEU A 322 -18.25 -6.22 12.61
N THR A 323 -18.93 -5.14 12.20
CA THR A 323 -18.76 -3.83 12.84
C THR A 323 -20.09 -3.31 13.39
N THR A 324 -20.01 -2.48 14.45
CA THR A 324 -21.17 -1.89 15.14
C THR A 324 -21.13 -0.37 15.07
N ALA A 325 -20.54 0.16 14.00
CA ALA A 325 -20.27 1.59 13.90
C ALA A 325 -21.53 2.46 13.94
N THR A 326 -21.36 3.65 14.47
CA THR A 326 -22.31 4.77 14.35
C THR A 326 -21.98 5.63 13.13
N GLN A 327 -21.09 5.16 12.28
CA GLN A 327 -20.57 5.80 11.07
C GLN A 327 -20.46 4.74 9.96
N ALA A 328 -20.43 5.17 8.71
CA ALA A 328 -20.37 4.24 7.59
C ALA A 328 -19.00 3.54 7.48
N ASP A 329 -19.04 2.21 7.49
CA ASP A 329 -17.89 1.32 7.25
C ASP A 329 -18.06 0.65 5.89
N GLN A 330 -17.06 0.78 5.01
CA GLN A 330 -17.16 0.43 3.59
C GLN A 330 -15.91 -0.29 3.08
N LEU A 331 -16.06 -0.98 1.94
CA LEU A 331 -14.95 -1.53 1.16
C LEU A 331 -14.06 -2.49 1.95
N PRO A 332 -14.61 -3.55 2.57
CA PRO A 332 -13.80 -4.50 3.30
C PRO A 332 -12.86 -5.28 2.37
N ARG A 333 -11.62 -5.54 2.82
CA ARG A 333 -10.65 -6.40 2.15
C ARG A 333 -9.92 -7.26 3.16
N TRP A 334 -9.91 -8.56 2.93
CA TRP A 334 -9.25 -9.52 3.79
C TRP A 334 -7.74 -9.40 3.74
N SER A 335 -7.08 -9.59 4.89
CA SER A 335 -5.64 -9.87 4.94
C SER A 335 -5.33 -11.21 4.28
N PRO A 336 -4.14 -11.40 3.71
CA PRO A 336 -3.77 -12.64 3.01
C PRO A 336 -3.83 -13.90 3.87
N ASP A 337 -3.70 -13.75 5.19
CA ASP A 337 -3.82 -14.84 6.18
C ASP A 337 -5.27 -15.07 6.67
N GLY A 338 -6.22 -14.27 6.20
CA GLY A 338 -7.63 -14.36 6.57
C GLY A 338 -7.96 -13.95 8.01
N THR A 339 -7.00 -13.40 8.77
CA THR A 339 -7.20 -13.10 10.21
C THR A 339 -7.82 -11.73 10.45
N GLN A 340 -7.73 -10.81 9.50
CA GLN A 340 -8.17 -9.42 9.62
C GLN A 340 -8.79 -8.92 8.32
N LEU A 341 -9.51 -7.81 8.43
CA LEU A 341 -9.95 -7.00 7.29
C LEU A 341 -9.45 -5.58 7.45
N VAL A 342 -9.06 -4.94 6.35
CA VAL A 342 -8.93 -3.49 6.23
C VAL A 342 -10.20 -2.95 5.60
N PHE A 343 -10.61 -1.75 6.01
CA PHE A 343 -11.80 -1.07 5.50
C PHE A 343 -11.65 0.45 5.64
N GLN A 344 -12.51 1.19 4.96
CA GLN A 344 -12.63 2.63 5.17
C GLN A 344 -13.82 2.96 6.06
N ARG A 345 -13.66 3.94 6.94
CA ARG A 345 -14.71 4.52 7.78
C ARG A 345 -14.87 5.99 7.48
N VAL A 346 -16.12 6.44 7.39
CA VAL A 346 -16.44 7.85 7.23
C VAL A 346 -16.44 8.53 8.59
N GLU A 347 -15.57 9.51 8.81
CA GLU A 347 -15.56 10.37 10.00
C GLU A 347 -15.85 11.82 9.59
N GLY A 348 -17.08 12.26 9.82
CA GLY A 348 -17.54 13.54 9.27
C GLY A 348 -17.66 13.49 7.76
N THR A 349 -16.74 14.15 7.04
CA THR A 349 -16.66 14.14 5.56
C THR A 349 -15.40 13.46 5.03
N VAL A 350 -14.59 12.85 5.90
CA VAL A 350 -13.28 12.29 5.57
C VAL A 350 -13.30 10.78 5.73
N PHE A 351 -12.70 10.07 4.80
CA PHE A 351 -12.48 8.62 4.88
C PHE A 351 -11.16 8.34 5.58
N HIS A 352 -11.18 7.38 6.51
CA HIS A 352 -9.99 6.89 7.21
C HIS A 352 -9.88 5.38 7.15
N LEU A 353 -8.65 4.87 7.15
CA LEU A 353 -8.40 3.44 7.14
C LEU A 353 -8.50 2.86 8.54
N TYR A 354 -9.24 1.78 8.63
CA TYR A 354 -9.44 0.96 9.82
C TYR A 354 -9.16 -0.50 9.52
N LYS A 355 -8.88 -1.25 10.57
CA LYS A 355 -8.85 -2.72 10.52
C LYS A 355 -9.72 -3.32 11.62
N VAL A 356 -10.16 -4.56 11.38
CA VAL A 356 -10.94 -5.37 12.31
C VAL A 356 -10.50 -6.82 12.18
N ARG A 357 -10.54 -7.59 13.29
CA ARG A 357 -10.31 -9.04 13.19
C ARG A 357 -11.45 -9.73 12.45
N ALA A 358 -11.17 -10.91 11.90
CA ALA A 358 -12.15 -11.73 11.18
C ALA A 358 -13.40 -12.08 12.03
N ASP A 359 -13.27 -12.13 13.35
CA ASP A 359 -14.37 -12.36 14.28
C ASP A 359 -15.22 -11.10 14.59
N GLY A 360 -14.82 -9.93 14.11
CA GLY A 360 -15.44 -8.63 14.34
C GLY A 360 -14.90 -7.87 15.55
N SER A 361 -13.92 -8.42 16.26
CA SER A 361 -13.30 -7.75 17.41
C SER A 361 -12.15 -6.83 16.99
N GLY A 362 -11.74 -5.93 17.90
CA GLY A 362 -10.49 -5.18 17.77
C GLY A 362 -10.49 -4.17 16.62
N VAL A 363 -11.59 -3.45 16.40
CA VAL A 363 -11.63 -2.32 15.45
C VAL A 363 -10.57 -1.29 15.83
N THR A 364 -9.65 -0.98 14.93
CA THR A 364 -8.52 -0.08 15.17
C THR A 364 -8.28 0.80 13.95
N ARG A 365 -8.12 2.11 14.18
CA ARG A 365 -7.71 3.06 13.15
C ARG A 365 -6.24 2.82 12.78
N LEU A 366 -5.93 2.78 11.47
CA LEU A 366 -4.58 2.53 10.97
C LEU A 366 -3.73 3.78 10.89
N SER A 367 -4.33 4.93 10.62
CA SER A 367 -3.57 6.17 10.45
C SER A 367 -4.19 7.33 11.21
N THR A 368 -3.36 8.32 11.54
CA THR A 368 -3.75 9.55 12.26
C THR A 368 -3.84 10.77 11.34
N VAL A 369 -3.72 10.58 10.02
CA VAL A 369 -3.80 11.72 9.07
C VAL A 369 -5.23 12.26 8.99
N THR A 370 -5.32 13.54 8.64
CA THR A 370 -6.60 14.27 8.50
C THR A 370 -7.12 14.30 7.06
N GLN A 371 -6.39 13.72 6.12
CA GLN A 371 -6.74 13.64 4.70
C GLN A 371 -7.49 12.36 4.39
N ASP A 372 -8.24 12.36 3.28
CA ASP A 372 -8.95 11.17 2.80
C ASP A 372 -8.01 10.01 2.50
N GLU A 373 -8.40 8.85 3.01
CA GLU A 373 -7.76 7.55 2.79
C GLU A 373 -8.83 6.54 2.42
N SER A 374 -8.78 6.03 1.22
CA SER A 374 -9.85 5.17 0.69
C SER A 374 -9.32 4.02 -0.17
N TRP A 375 -10.19 3.09 -0.52
CA TRP A 375 -9.89 2.00 -1.45
C TRP A 375 -8.69 1.15 -1.05
N ALA A 376 -8.58 0.82 0.24
CA ALA A 376 -7.47 0.00 0.73
C ALA A 376 -7.56 -1.45 0.26
N SER A 377 -6.41 -2.05 -0.01
CA SER A 377 -6.25 -3.46 -0.32
C SER A 377 -4.98 -3.98 0.35
N TRP A 378 -4.98 -5.23 0.81
CA TRP A 378 -3.78 -5.90 1.26
C TRP A 378 -2.93 -6.35 0.08
N SER A 379 -1.63 -6.23 0.20
CA SER A 379 -0.72 -6.91 -0.72
C SER A 379 -0.71 -8.41 -0.43
N PRO A 380 -0.64 -9.28 -1.45
CA PRO A 380 -0.53 -10.72 -1.26
C PRO A 380 0.75 -11.12 -0.50
N ASN A 381 0.75 -12.30 0.10
CA ASN A 381 1.96 -12.95 0.60
C ASN A 381 2.64 -13.71 -0.55
N PHE A 382 3.72 -13.18 -1.09
CA PHE A 382 4.53 -13.78 -2.14
C PHE A 382 5.97 -13.96 -1.70
#